data_3029874d6a73cca1c79ba1bbcdfcaeb5
#
_entry.id   3029874d6a73cca1c79ba1bbcdfcaeb5
#
_cell.length_a   1.000
_cell.length_b   1.000
_cell.length_c   1.000
_cell.angle_alpha   90.00
_cell.angle_beta   90.00
_cell.angle_gamma   90.00
#
_symmetry.space_group_name_H-M   'P 1'
#
loop_
_entity.id
_entity.type
_entity.pdbx_description
1 polymer ?
#
loop_
_entity_poly.entity_id
_entity_poly.type
_entity_poly.pdbx_seq_one_letter_code
_entity_poly.pdbx_strand_id
1 'polypeptide(L)'
;MELSPARRDGVMEAMKRYSSMVYRLAYARTRNHEDAEDIYQEVFLKLARADISFENQEHVKAWLLRVTVNCSVNFFRSAWRRHV
;
A
#
# COMPACT_ATOMS: atom_id res chain seq x y z
N MET A 1 -16.33 1.72 -7.25
CA MET A 1 -16.02 3.07 -6.74
C MET A 1 -15.34 3.87 -7.84
N GLU A 2 -15.90 5.01 -8.17
CA GLU A 2 -15.32 5.86 -9.19
C GLU A 2 -14.43 6.92 -8.54
N LEU A 3 -13.24 7.10 -9.10
CA LEU A 3 -12.34 8.16 -8.71
C LEU A 3 -12.49 9.33 -9.67
N SER A 4 -12.33 10.56 -9.15
CA SER A 4 -12.24 11.71 -10.03
C SER A 4 -11.01 11.55 -10.94
N PRO A 5 -10.99 12.16 -12.14
CA PRO A 5 -9.83 12.06 -13.01
C PRO A 5 -8.53 12.50 -12.34
N ALA A 6 -8.57 13.59 -11.58
CA ALA A 6 -7.38 14.09 -10.88
C ALA A 6 -6.87 13.10 -9.83
N ARG A 7 -7.79 12.49 -9.09
CA ARG A 7 -7.43 11.51 -8.06
C ARG A 7 -6.87 10.24 -8.68
N ARG A 8 -7.50 9.77 -9.75
CA ARG A 8 -7.02 8.60 -10.49
C ARG A 8 -5.62 8.83 -11.02
N ASP A 9 -5.35 10.00 -11.59
CA ASP A 9 -4.04 10.35 -12.11
C ASP A 9 -2.99 10.39 -10.99
N GLY A 10 -3.36 10.90 -9.82
CA GLY A 10 -2.49 10.93 -8.66
C GLY A 10 -2.13 9.54 -8.17
N VAL A 11 -3.11 8.64 -8.12
CA VAL A 11 -2.89 7.25 -7.72
C VAL A 11 -1.99 6.54 -8.74
N MET A 12 -2.24 6.73 -10.03
CA MET A 12 -1.43 6.12 -11.08
C MET A 12 0.00 6.62 -11.05
N GLU A 13 0.21 7.92 -10.80
CA GLU A 13 1.55 8.48 -10.67
C GLU A 13 2.28 7.89 -9.46
N ALA A 14 1.59 7.74 -8.33
CA ALA A 14 2.17 7.13 -7.15
C ALA A 14 2.55 5.67 -7.41
N MET A 15 1.72 4.94 -8.14
CA MET A 15 2.04 3.56 -8.52
C MET A 15 3.28 3.50 -9.39
N LYS A 16 3.39 4.39 -10.36
CA LYS A 16 4.58 4.46 -11.23
C LYS A 16 5.85 4.69 -10.42
N ARG A 17 5.80 5.63 -9.49
CA ARG A 17 6.98 6.04 -8.72
C ARG A 17 7.35 5.05 -7.63
N TYR A 18 6.36 4.49 -6.96
CA TYR A 18 6.59 3.80 -5.68
C TYR A 18 6.17 2.34 -5.65
N SER A 19 5.70 1.77 -6.77
CA SER A 19 5.26 0.38 -6.77
C SER A 19 6.36 -0.59 -6.36
N SER A 20 7.57 -0.41 -6.89
CA SER A 20 8.71 -1.26 -6.54
C SER A 20 9.07 -1.12 -5.06
N MET A 21 9.05 0.09 -4.54
CA MET A 21 9.37 0.35 -3.14
C MET A 21 8.38 -0.35 -2.21
N VAL A 22 7.08 -0.21 -2.51
CA VAL A 22 6.02 -0.82 -1.71
C VAL A 22 6.13 -2.34 -1.77
N TYR A 23 6.32 -2.90 -2.97
CA TYR A 23 6.44 -4.34 -3.13
C TYR A 23 7.66 -4.89 -2.39
N ARG A 24 8.82 -4.24 -2.52
CA ARG A 24 10.03 -4.67 -1.84
C ARG A 24 9.87 -4.67 -0.32
N LEU A 25 9.24 -3.64 0.22
CA LEU A 25 9.00 -3.59 1.65
C LEU A 25 8.04 -4.68 2.08
N ALA A 26 6.95 -4.88 1.33
CA ALA A 26 5.99 -5.93 1.64
C ALA A 26 6.66 -7.31 1.59
N TYR A 27 7.50 -7.55 0.58
CA TYR A 27 8.22 -8.81 0.45
C TYR A 27 9.23 -8.99 1.60
N ALA A 28 9.95 -7.93 1.96
CA ALA A 28 10.91 -8.01 3.05
C ALA A 28 10.24 -8.41 4.37
N ARG A 29 8.99 -8.01 4.55
CA ARG A 29 8.26 -8.30 5.77
C ARG A 29 7.56 -9.67 5.75
N THR A 30 7.16 -10.15 4.59
CA THR A 30 6.42 -11.41 4.46
C THR A 30 7.26 -12.59 4.01
N ARG A 31 8.31 -12.32 3.24
CA ARG A 31 9.16 -13.34 2.61
C ARG A 31 8.37 -14.31 1.74
N ASN A 32 7.22 -13.87 1.26
CA ASN A 32 6.34 -14.68 0.43
C ASN A 32 5.76 -13.80 -0.67
N HIS A 33 5.88 -14.25 -1.91
CA HIS A 33 5.50 -13.48 -3.08
C HIS A 33 4.00 -13.20 -3.13
N GLU A 34 3.17 -14.19 -2.85
CA GLU A 34 1.71 -14.03 -2.86
C GLU A 34 1.25 -13.07 -1.77
N ASP A 35 1.82 -13.21 -0.58
CA ASP A 35 1.49 -12.34 0.54
C ASP A 35 1.93 -10.90 0.27
N ALA A 36 3.10 -10.73 -0.33
CA ALA A 36 3.59 -9.41 -0.70
C ALA A 36 2.66 -8.74 -1.72
N GLU A 37 2.16 -9.50 -2.68
CA GLU A 37 1.21 -8.98 -3.66
C GLU A 37 -0.11 -8.56 -3.00
N ASP A 38 -0.60 -9.35 -2.07
CA ASP A 38 -1.82 -9.01 -1.34
C ASP A 38 -1.66 -7.70 -0.58
N ILE A 39 -0.53 -7.53 0.09
CA ILE A 39 -0.24 -6.29 0.82
C ILE A 39 -0.10 -5.13 -0.16
N TYR A 40 0.60 -5.33 -1.25
CA TYR A 40 0.76 -4.33 -2.29
C TYR A 40 -0.60 -3.81 -2.77
N GLN A 41 -1.50 -4.72 -3.11
CA GLN A 41 -2.84 -4.35 -3.58
C GLN A 41 -3.61 -3.59 -2.50
N GLU A 42 -3.55 -4.06 -1.26
CA GLU A 42 -4.22 -3.40 -0.15
C GLU A 42 -3.73 -1.97 0.06
N VAL A 43 -2.42 -1.76 -0.03
CA VAL A 43 -1.82 -0.43 0.13
C VAL A 43 -2.34 0.54 -0.93
N PHE A 44 -2.37 0.13 -2.19
CA PHE A 44 -2.81 1.01 -3.26
C PHE A 44 -4.33 1.17 -3.30
N LEU A 45 -5.09 0.18 -2.83
CA LEU A 45 -6.53 0.36 -2.62
C LEU A 45 -6.80 1.40 -1.53
N LYS A 46 -6.02 1.37 -0.46
CA LYS A 46 -6.14 2.37 0.60
C LYS A 46 -5.78 3.76 0.08
N LEU A 47 -4.77 3.87 -0.76
CA LEU A 47 -4.43 5.14 -1.39
C LEU A 47 -5.58 5.66 -2.26
N ALA A 48 -6.19 4.79 -3.04
CA ALA A 48 -7.30 5.16 -3.91
C ALA A 48 -8.52 5.63 -3.11
N ARG A 49 -8.72 5.06 -1.93
CA ARG A 49 -9.86 5.39 -1.06
C ARG A 49 -9.56 6.53 -0.09
N ALA A 50 -8.29 6.86 0.10
CA ALA A 50 -7.92 7.88 1.06
C ALA A 50 -8.43 9.26 0.63
N ASP A 51 -9.07 9.95 1.56
CA ASP A 51 -9.50 11.32 1.34
C ASP A 51 -8.46 12.26 1.96
N ILE A 52 -7.25 12.19 1.38
CA ILE A 52 -6.10 12.92 1.87
C ILE A 52 -5.52 13.75 0.72
N SER A 53 -5.18 14.98 1.04
CA SER A 53 -4.45 15.85 0.13
C SER A 53 -2.97 15.81 0.52
N PHE A 54 -2.14 15.33 -0.39
CA PHE A 54 -0.70 15.25 -0.14
C PHE A 54 -0.01 16.53 -0.60
N GLU A 55 0.86 17.07 0.26
CA GLU A 55 1.56 18.32 -0.04
C GLU A 55 2.64 18.16 -1.11
N ASN A 56 3.31 16.99 -1.12
CA ASN A 56 4.39 16.73 -2.07
C ASN A 56 4.63 15.23 -2.16
N GLN A 57 5.58 14.84 -3.03
CA GLN A 57 5.87 13.44 -3.27
C GLN A 57 6.51 12.75 -2.06
N GLU A 58 7.25 13.46 -1.25
CA GLU A 58 7.82 12.87 -0.04
C GLU A 58 6.74 12.51 0.97
N HIS A 59 5.69 13.32 1.05
CA HIS A 59 4.54 13.02 1.89
C HIS A 59 3.85 11.73 1.41
N VAL A 60 3.67 11.59 0.11
CA VAL A 60 3.08 10.36 -0.48
C VAL A 60 3.96 9.16 -0.14
N LYS A 61 5.26 9.27 -0.32
CA LYS A 61 6.20 8.20 -0.03
C LYS A 61 6.13 7.77 1.44
N ALA A 62 6.17 8.74 2.35
CA ALA A 62 6.11 8.46 3.79
C ALA A 62 4.81 7.76 4.17
N TRP A 63 3.70 8.21 3.59
CA TRP A 63 2.39 7.61 3.82
C TRP A 63 2.36 6.16 3.34
N LEU A 64 2.88 5.91 2.13
CA LEU A 64 2.92 4.56 1.57
C LEU A 64 3.77 3.61 2.41
N LEU A 65 4.93 4.08 2.88
CA LEU A 65 5.79 3.26 3.75
C LEU A 65 5.08 2.89 5.04
N ARG A 66 4.43 3.87 5.67
CA ARG A 66 3.70 3.63 6.93
C ARG A 66 2.55 2.65 6.73
N VAL A 67 1.77 2.85 5.68
CA VAL A 67 0.61 1.99 5.41
C VAL A 67 1.06 0.58 5.04
N THR A 68 2.17 0.45 4.32
CA THR A 68 2.72 -0.87 3.98
C THR A 68 3.08 -1.64 5.26
N VAL A 69 3.75 -0.99 6.20
CA VAL A 69 4.10 -1.62 7.48
C VAL A 69 2.82 -2.00 8.24
N ASN A 70 1.86 -1.09 8.32
CA ASN A 70 0.60 -1.36 9.02
C ASN A 70 -0.18 -2.51 8.40
N CYS A 71 -0.24 -2.57 7.07
CA CYS A 71 -0.89 -3.67 6.38
C CYS A 71 -0.18 -4.99 6.64
N SER A 72 1.16 -4.97 6.73
CA SER A 72 1.94 -6.17 7.04
C SER A 72 1.62 -6.69 8.45
N VAL A 73 1.54 -5.79 9.42
CA VAL A 73 1.20 -6.16 10.79
C VAL A 73 -0.19 -6.78 10.84
N ASN A 74 -1.16 -6.14 10.20
CA ASN A 74 -2.53 -6.65 10.17
C ASN A 74 -2.62 -7.99 9.46
N PHE A 75 -1.86 -8.17 8.40
CA PHE A 75 -1.79 -9.44 7.67
C PHE A 75 -1.33 -10.57 8.59
N PHE A 76 -0.26 -10.36 9.35
CA PHE A 76 0.26 -11.38 10.27
C PHE A 76 -0.72 -11.67 11.40
N ARG A 77 -1.41 -10.66 11.92
CA ARG A 77 -2.43 -10.87 12.94
C ARG A 77 -3.55 -11.75 12.41
N SER A 78 -4.01 -11.52 11.19
CA SER A 78 -5.06 -12.32 10.57
C SER A 78 -4.61 -13.76 10.34
N ALA A 79 -3.38 -13.94 9.86
CA ALA A 79 -2.81 -15.27 9.66
C ALA A 79 -2.68 -16.03 10.97
N TRP A 80 -2.22 -15.35 12.03
CA TRP A 80 -2.11 -15.94 13.36
C TRP A 80 -3.48 -16.42 13.87
N ARG A 81 -4.50 -15.59 13.73
CA ARG A 81 -5.86 -15.94 14.17
C ARG A 81 -6.41 -17.15 13.44
N ARG A 82 -6.07 -17.32 12.15
CA ARG A 82 -6.55 -18.47 11.38
C ARG A 82 -5.91 -19.78 11.81
N HIS A 83 -4.71 -19.73 12.35
CA HIS A 83 -3.95 -20.90 12.73
C HIS A 83 -4.06 -21.26 14.21
N VAL A 84 -4.80 -20.51 14.96
CA VAL A 84 -5.03 -20.76 16.40
C VAL A 84 -6.39 -21.42 16.69
#